data_674cee1c9d15f8a9d7650acf43ec0032
#
_entry.id   674cee1c9d15f8a9d7650acf43ec0032
#
_cell.length_a   1.000
_cell.length_b   1.000
_cell.length_c   1.000
_cell.angle_alpha   90.00
_cell.angle_beta   90.00
_cell.angle_gamma   90.00
#
_symmetry.space_group_name_H-M   'P 1'
#
loop_
_entity.id
_entity.type
_entity.pdbx_description
1 polymer ?
#
loop_
_entity_poly.entity_id
_entity_poly.type
_entity_poly.pdbx_seq_one_letter_code
_entity_poly.pdbx_strand_id
1 'polypeptide(L)'
;MFTIYKHEPLHLFKNYEKACIDFPNTKIYLDEVLSAFPEFGLETTYQESLTFIQKRAYQLFTNGIKSGEKVMVYKSSAVDSYWLACAISYLGAIPVMTSAHLPATIIDTFFERLEDSWLIYDDETQDKVKFLKEKNQSKAISVQEIQKECETMTPLVTLNPNEISYMTHTSGTTGIPKLIAHSANSMGWRTAFQKSIFSKMEEKGLLAFHISPVHSRFNIGMSSLMSLGFPYLAIKDSSIKNIETLLQQFKPIGIETHPNNFVQWATLTKKHPELFENTRYYHSTFDAINKETMATFLKTNRKKNGIYLQIYGQSECGPAIVRKHTLESLPGMNIRNMGIGFEHFTKARIAKNDGTLLPINTPGNIQLYSKGRALTYFKEDARFQENVYDEWWDTGDYGVINDKGELLLHDRQVDLVENLESTLMIEDYLLDHLPFLEEVVIIRDHHGYPQPIIAIREKEKFQEELWFKAIENLPHLNEPIMMEYD
;
A
#
# COMPACT_ATOMS: atom_id res chain seq x y z
N MET A 1 -18.52 9.20 -19.55
CA MET A 1 -17.74 8.33 -20.46
C MET A 1 -16.51 7.86 -19.71
N PHE A 2 -16.19 6.57 -19.71
CA PHE A 2 -15.01 6.05 -19.03
C PHE A 2 -13.75 6.40 -19.81
N THR A 3 -12.78 7.07 -19.16
CA THR A 3 -11.52 7.46 -19.80
C THR A 3 -10.45 6.42 -19.44
N ILE A 4 -9.92 5.73 -20.43
CA ILE A 4 -8.72 4.92 -20.29
C ILE A 4 -7.53 5.82 -20.56
N TYR A 5 -6.71 6.04 -19.53
CA TYR A 5 -5.50 6.84 -19.68
C TYR A 5 -4.42 6.05 -20.42
N LYS A 6 -3.75 6.73 -21.33
CA LYS A 6 -2.59 6.17 -22.03
C LYS A 6 -1.42 6.05 -21.07
N HIS A 7 -0.56 5.11 -21.37
CA HIS A 7 0.72 4.95 -20.70
C HIS A 7 1.63 6.14 -20.97
N GLU A 8 2.24 6.67 -19.90
CA GLU A 8 3.35 7.61 -19.92
C GLU A 8 4.35 7.14 -18.85
N PRO A 9 5.66 7.10 -19.13
CA PRO A 9 6.65 6.74 -18.12
C PRO A 9 6.56 7.65 -16.90
N LEU A 10 6.56 7.07 -15.69
CA LEU A 10 6.52 7.84 -14.46
C LEU A 10 7.95 8.21 -14.01
N HIS A 11 8.45 9.35 -14.47
CA HIS A 11 9.61 10.00 -13.89
C HIS A 11 9.15 10.89 -12.75
N LEU A 12 9.41 10.53 -11.49
CA LEU A 12 8.78 11.14 -10.32
C LEU A 12 8.80 12.66 -10.33
N PHE A 13 9.99 13.27 -10.47
CA PHE A 13 10.06 14.73 -10.47
C PHE A 13 9.34 15.36 -11.67
N LYS A 14 9.54 14.87 -12.88
CA LYS A 14 8.90 15.44 -14.09
C LYS A 14 7.37 15.37 -14.00
N ASN A 15 6.84 14.25 -13.50
CA ASN A 15 5.39 14.09 -13.33
C ASN A 15 4.87 15.00 -12.24
N TYR A 16 5.63 15.20 -11.16
CA TYR A 16 5.32 16.17 -10.12
C TYR A 16 5.31 17.60 -10.68
N GLU A 17 6.38 18.02 -11.34
CA GLU A 17 6.51 19.34 -12.00
C GLU A 17 5.34 19.59 -12.95
N LYS A 18 5.03 18.63 -13.83
CA LYS A 18 3.89 18.75 -14.76
C LYS A 18 2.58 18.98 -14.02
N ALA A 19 2.31 18.23 -12.94
CA ALA A 19 1.10 18.42 -12.13
C ALA A 19 1.05 19.81 -11.48
N CYS A 20 2.19 20.33 -11.03
CA CYS A 20 2.29 21.67 -10.44
C CYS A 20 2.06 22.77 -11.48
N ILE A 21 2.52 22.59 -12.72
CA ILE A 21 2.28 23.51 -13.83
C ILE A 21 0.79 23.48 -14.25
N ASP A 22 0.21 22.28 -14.35
CA ASP A 22 -1.18 22.10 -14.77
C ASP A 22 -2.18 22.58 -13.70
N PHE A 23 -1.82 22.49 -12.40
CA PHE A 23 -2.69 22.77 -11.25
C PHE A 23 -1.99 23.57 -10.14
N PRO A 24 -1.39 24.74 -10.42
CA PRO A 24 -0.47 25.42 -9.50
C PRO A 24 -1.07 25.79 -8.13
N ASN A 25 -2.35 26.14 -8.11
CA ASN A 25 -3.04 26.62 -6.92
C ASN A 25 -3.73 25.50 -6.10
N THR A 26 -3.58 24.23 -6.51
CA THR A 26 -4.16 23.11 -5.78
C THR A 26 -3.52 22.97 -4.41
N LYS A 27 -4.36 22.80 -3.39
CA LYS A 27 -3.93 22.79 -1.99
C LYS A 27 -3.44 21.41 -1.54
N ILE A 28 -2.42 21.47 -0.71
CA ILE A 28 -1.86 20.35 0.07
C ILE A 28 -2.05 20.72 1.54
N TYR A 29 -2.66 19.80 2.31
CA TYR A 29 -2.85 19.94 3.74
C TYR A 29 -2.10 18.85 4.48
N LEU A 30 -1.56 19.18 5.65
CA LEU A 30 -0.80 18.31 6.53
C LEU A 30 -1.37 18.39 7.94
N ASP A 31 -1.31 17.32 8.67
CA ASP A 31 -1.69 17.28 10.09
C ASP A 31 -0.57 17.78 11.01
N GLU A 32 0.67 17.74 10.56
CA GLU A 32 1.82 18.28 11.28
C GLU A 32 2.90 18.83 10.35
N VAL A 33 3.81 19.64 10.89
CA VAL A 33 4.99 20.13 10.15
C VAL A 33 5.99 18.98 10.01
N LEU A 34 6.38 18.67 8.77
CA LEU A 34 7.21 17.51 8.45
C LEU A 34 8.71 17.87 8.42
N SER A 35 9.53 16.97 8.95
CA SER A 35 10.95 17.20 9.20
C SER A 35 11.78 17.46 7.93
N ALA A 36 11.48 16.79 6.82
CA ALA A 36 12.24 16.98 5.58
C ALA A 36 11.85 18.22 4.78
N PHE A 37 10.66 18.79 5.03
CA PHE A 37 10.14 19.99 4.35
C PHE A 37 9.38 20.91 5.34
N PRO A 38 10.02 21.43 6.37
CA PRO A 38 9.35 22.28 7.37
C PRO A 38 8.79 23.58 6.75
N GLU A 39 9.30 23.97 5.59
CA GLU A 39 8.86 25.16 4.86
C GLU A 39 7.41 25.06 4.37
N PHE A 40 6.85 23.85 4.25
CA PHE A 40 5.46 23.67 3.82
C PHE A 40 4.45 24.07 4.89
N GLY A 41 4.85 24.09 6.16
CA GLY A 41 3.94 24.30 7.28
C GLY A 41 2.84 23.23 7.31
N LEU A 42 1.60 23.63 7.61
CA LEU A 42 0.42 22.75 7.60
C LEU A 42 -0.39 22.87 6.31
N GLU A 43 -0.11 23.87 5.48
CA GLU A 43 -0.78 24.11 4.21
C GLU A 43 0.21 24.71 3.20
N THR A 44 0.19 24.19 1.97
CA THR A 44 0.95 24.71 0.85
C THR A 44 0.17 24.50 -0.46
N THR A 45 0.73 24.93 -1.57
CA THR A 45 0.19 24.67 -2.92
C THR A 45 1.13 23.78 -3.71
N TYR A 46 0.61 23.22 -4.81
CA TYR A 46 1.45 22.43 -5.72
C TYR A 46 2.64 23.26 -6.21
N GLN A 47 2.42 24.53 -6.60
CA GLN A 47 3.49 25.40 -7.09
C GLN A 47 4.54 25.73 -6.03
N GLU A 48 4.12 26.05 -4.81
CA GLU A 48 5.04 26.32 -3.70
C GLU A 48 5.86 25.09 -3.35
N SER A 49 5.21 23.92 -3.24
CA SER A 49 5.88 22.66 -2.92
C SER A 49 6.95 22.30 -3.97
N LEU A 50 6.71 22.57 -5.26
CA LEU A 50 7.69 22.35 -6.33
C LEU A 50 8.98 23.11 -6.09
N THR A 51 8.88 24.38 -5.68
CA THR A 51 10.05 25.23 -5.41
C THR A 51 10.94 24.64 -4.31
N PHE A 52 10.33 24.16 -3.23
CA PHE A 52 11.07 23.56 -2.12
C PHE A 52 11.66 22.20 -2.48
N ILE A 53 10.96 21.39 -3.31
CA ILE A 53 11.50 20.10 -3.78
C ILE A 53 12.72 20.33 -4.67
N GLN A 54 12.69 21.33 -5.57
CA GLN A 54 13.85 21.69 -6.37
C GLN A 54 15.02 22.18 -5.51
N LYS A 55 14.74 23.04 -4.53
CA LYS A 55 15.73 23.48 -3.54
C LYS A 55 16.37 22.29 -2.85
N ARG A 56 15.57 21.32 -2.39
CA ARG A 56 16.06 20.10 -1.74
C ARG A 56 16.95 19.26 -2.67
N ALA A 57 16.61 19.17 -3.96
CA ALA A 57 17.46 18.49 -4.94
C ALA A 57 18.83 19.17 -5.07
N TYR A 58 18.90 20.50 -5.09
CA TYR A 58 20.18 21.24 -5.13
C TYR A 58 21.01 21.00 -3.87
N GLN A 59 20.38 20.98 -2.71
CA GLN A 59 21.04 20.66 -1.44
C GLN A 59 21.60 19.22 -1.43
N LEU A 60 20.82 18.24 -1.90
CA LEU A 60 21.29 16.85 -2.04
C LEU A 60 22.49 16.75 -2.99
N PHE A 61 22.47 17.49 -4.09
CA PHE A 61 23.62 17.58 -5.03
C PHE A 61 24.86 18.16 -4.35
N THR A 62 24.69 19.23 -3.58
CA THR A 62 25.79 19.86 -2.82
C THR A 62 26.40 18.91 -1.78
N ASN A 63 25.57 18.04 -1.18
CA ASN A 63 26.03 16.95 -0.30
C ASN A 63 26.73 15.79 -1.03
N GLY A 64 26.82 15.83 -2.36
CA GLY A 64 27.59 14.89 -3.16
C GLY A 64 26.78 13.78 -3.86
N ILE A 65 25.45 13.78 -3.74
CA ILE A 65 24.59 12.81 -4.44
C ILE A 65 24.57 13.10 -5.95
N LYS A 66 24.85 12.07 -6.76
CA LYS A 66 24.96 12.17 -8.21
C LYS A 66 23.99 11.26 -8.94
N SER A 67 23.84 11.51 -10.24
CA SER A 67 23.03 10.67 -11.12
C SER A 67 23.49 9.21 -11.10
N GLY A 68 22.54 8.27 -11.09
CA GLY A 68 22.76 6.83 -11.03
C GLY A 68 23.01 6.25 -9.62
N GLU A 69 23.30 7.10 -8.63
CA GLU A 69 23.47 6.64 -7.23
C GLU A 69 22.12 6.26 -6.61
N LYS A 70 22.17 5.29 -5.69
CA LYS A 70 21.00 4.85 -4.93
C LYS A 70 20.96 5.60 -3.61
N VAL A 71 19.77 6.07 -3.22
CA VAL A 71 19.58 6.86 -2.01
C VAL A 71 18.45 6.24 -1.19
N MET A 72 18.79 5.58 -0.09
CA MET A 72 17.81 5.07 0.85
C MET A 72 17.13 6.22 1.59
N VAL A 73 15.79 6.21 1.59
CA VAL A 73 14.98 7.13 2.40
C VAL A 73 14.50 6.35 3.62
N TYR A 74 15.26 6.45 4.71
CA TYR A 74 15.07 5.72 5.96
C TYR A 74 14.65 6.67 7.08
N LYS A 75 13.38 7.03 7.11
CA LYS A 75 12.84 8.04 8.02
C LYS A 75 11.39 7.73 8.42
N SER A 76 10.85 8.54 9.31
CA SER A 76 9.45 8.50 9.74
C SER A 76 8.48 8.35 8.57
N SER A 77 7.41 7.57 8.79
CA SER A 77 6.43 7.29 7.75
C SER A 77 5.51 8.49 7.49
N ALA A 78 5.92 9.40 6.61
CA ALA A 78 5.15 10.57 6.24
C ALA A 78 5.34 10.93 4.76
N VAL A 79 4.45 11.76 4.22
CA VAL A 79 4.41 12.14 2.79
C VAL A 79 5.69 12.83 2.30
N ASP A 80 6.45 13.45 3.17
CA ASP A 80 7.73 14.10 2.82
C ASP A 80 8.80 13.11 2.32
N SER A 81 8.67 11.81 2.62
CA SER A 81 9.49 10.76 1.97
C SER A 81 9.24 10.69 0.46
N TYR A 82 8.01 10.92 0.01
CA TYR A 82 7.68 11.02 -1.41
C TYR A 82 8.31 12.26 -2.06
N TRP A 83 8.29 13.40 -1.37
CA TRP A 83 8.92 14.62 -1.89
C TRP A 83 10.45 14.52 -1.91
N LEU A 84 11.07 13.83 -0.94
CA LEU A 84 12.49 13.45 -1.01
C LEU A 84 12.75 12.55 -2.23
N ALA A 85 11.90 11.56 -2.50
CA ALA A 85 12.05 10.72 -3.68
C ALA A 85 11.95 11.53 -4.98
N CYS A 86 11.08 12.56 -5.04
CA CYS A 86 11.03 13.49 -6.17
C CYS A 86 12.32 14.30 -6.28
N ALA A 87 12.87 14.82 -5.18
CA ALA A 87 14.13 15.55 -5.17
C ALA A 87 15.33 14.69 -5.62
N ILE A 88 15.39 13.44 -5.15
CA ILE A 88 16.39 12.45 -5.58
C ILE A 88 16.24 12.16 -7.08
N SER A 89 15.00 11.96 -7.54
CA SER A 89 14.71 11.72 -8.97
C SER A 89 15.08 12.91 -9.87
N TYR A 90 15.04 14.15 -9.35
CA TYR A 90 15.52 15.33 -10.07
C TYR A 90 16.99 15.19 -10.49
N LEU A 91 17.81 14.63 -9.61
CA LEU A 91 19.25 14.42 -9.85
C LEU A 91 19.54 13.24 -10.80
N GLY A 92 18.53 12.48 -11.22
CA GLY A 92 18.72 11.20 -11.87
C GLY A 92 19.30 10.13 -10.93
N ALA A 93 19.22 10.33 -9.63
CA ALA A 93 19.52 9.32 -8.61
C ALA A 93 18.29 8.45 -8.36
N ILE A 94 18.49 7.28 -7.76
CA ILE A 94 17.46 6.25 -7.58
C ILE A 94 17.01 6.23 -6.13
N PRO A 95 15.80 6.71 -5.80
CA PRO A 95 15.27 6.59 -4.44
C PRO A 95 14.94 5.13 -4.11
N VAL A 96 15.39 4.70 -2.93
CA VAL A 96 15.14 3.40 -2.34
C VAL A 96 14.32 3.62 -1.07
N MET A 97 13.03 3.34 -1.14
CA MET A 97 12.11 3.58 -0.04
C MET A 97 12.25 2.50 1.02
N THR A 98 12.61 2.89 2.24
CA THR A 98 12.88 1.95 3.34
C THR A 98 12.06 2.28 4.58
N SER A 99 11.47 1.25 5.19
CA SER A 99 10.63 1.43 6.39
C SER A 99 11.47 1.81 7.61
N ALA A 100 11.01 2.81 8.35
CA ALA A 100 11.60 3.19 9.64
C ALA A 100 11.61 2.04 10.67
N HIS A 101 10.74 1.04 10.51
CA HIS A 101 10.67 -0.11 11.42
C HIS A 101 11.82 -1.11 11.23
N LEU A 102 12.50 -1.09 10.07
CA LEU A 102 13.62 -2.00 9.82
C LEU A 102 14.76 -1.78 10.83
N PRO A 103 15.37 -2.85 11.37
CA PRO A 103 16.54 -2.73 12.24
C PRO A 103 17.79 -2.37 11.44
N ALA A 104 18.80 -1.81 12.11
CA ALA A 104 20.07 -1.40 11.51
C ALA A 104 20.77 -2.55 10.74
N THR A 105 20.66 -3.79 11.21
CA THR A 105 21.23 -4.98 10.55
C THR A 105 20.65 -5.22 9.15
N ILE A 106 19.37 -4.96 8.95
CA ILE A 106 18.73 -5.05 7.63
C ILE A 106 19.17 -3.89 6.74
N ILE A 107 19.28 -2.69 7.29
CA ILE A 107 19.79 -1.51 6.56
C ILE A 107 21.25 -1.74 6.13
N ASP A 108 22.10 -2.30 6.99
CA ASP A 108 23.47 -2.69 6.61
C ASP A 108 23.48 -3.72 5.47
N THR A 109 22.57 -4.68 5.49
CA THR A 109 22.40 -5.64 4.38
C THR A 109 21.98 -4.94 3.08
N PHE A 110 21.13 -3.93 3.17
CA PHE A 110 20.75 -3.13 1.99
C PHE A 110 21.94 -2.31 1.46
N PHE A 111 22.77 -1.73 2.32
CA PHE A 111 24.00 -1.09 1.90
C PHE A 111 24.94 -2.06 1.13
N GLU A 112 25.08 -3.29 1.60
CA GLU A 112 25.88 -4.31 0.93
C GLU A 112 25.32 -4.67 -0.46
N ARG A 113 23.99 -4.80 -0.58
CA ARG A 113 23.33 -5.08 -1.86
C ARG A 113 23.39 -3.91 -2.83
N LEU A 114 23.16 -2.69 -2.34
CA LEU A 114 23.07 -1.50 -3.18
C LEU A 114 24.46 -1.02 -3.65
N GLU A 115 25.52 -1.42 -2.99
CA GLU A 115 26.89 -0.95 -3.22
C GLU A 115 26.95 0.59 -3.29
N ASP A 116 27.80 1.20 -2.51
CA ASP A 116 28.04 2.65 -2.49
C ASP A 116 26.74 3.51 -2.57
N SER A 117 25.76 3.24 -1.70
CA SER A 117 24.51 4.00 -1.62
C SER A 117 24.59 5.08 -0.53
N TRP A 118 23.72 6.07 -0.63
CA TRP A 118 23.45 7.06 0.41
C TRP A 118 22.27 6.63 1.28
N LEU A 119 22.16 7.22 2.47
CA LEU A 119 21.01 7.07 3.34
C LEU A 119 20.59 8.43 3.89
N ILE A 120 19.30 8.76 3.77
CA ILE A 120 18.68 9.93 4.39
C ILE A 120 17.83 9.48 5.56
N TYR A 121 18.04 10.10 6.75
CA TYR A 121 17.34 9.75 7.98
C TYR A 121 16.83 11.00 8.72
N ASP A 122 15.92 10.80 9.68
CA ASP A 122 15.41 11.84 10.57
C ASP A 122 15.53 11.43 12.05
N ASP A 123 14.97 12.24 12.94
CA ASP A 123 15.05 12.03 14.39
C ASP A 123 14.46 10.68 14.83
N GLU A 124 13.42 10.16 14.13
CA GLU A 124 12.80 8.87 14.46
C GLU A 124 13.73 7.68 14.20
N THR A 125 14.58 7.78 13.19
CA THR A 125 15.51 6.70 12.81
C THR A 125 16.95 6.95 13.24
N GLN A 126 17.28 8.14 13.78
CA GLN A 126 18.62 8.55 14.17
C GLN A 126 19.31 7.54 15.11
N ASP A 127 18.59 7.05 16.10
CA ASP A 127 19.18 6.10 17.05
C ASP A 127 19.56 4.78 16.39
N LYS A 128 18.77 4.32 15.41
CA LYS A 128 19.09 3.11 14.62
C LYS A 128 20.30 3.32 13.73
N VAL A 129 20.46 4.52 13.16
CA VAL A 129 21.62 4.86 12.30
C VAL A 129 22.95 4.78 13.08
N LYS A 130 22.95 5.07 14.37
CA LYS A 130 24.14 4.93 15.24
C LYS A 130 24.66 3.48 15.35
N PHE A 131 23.81 2.48 15.08
CA PHE A 131 24.17 1.08 15.10
C PHE A 131 24.58 0.51 13.73
N LEU A 132 24.57 1.32 12.68
CA LEU A 132 25.09 0.93 11.37
C LEU A 132 26.61 0.73 11.43
N LYS A 133 27.15 -0.07 10.51
CA LYS A 133 28.59 -0.19 10.31
C LYS A 133 29.21 1.19 10.03
N GLU A 134 30.38 1.48 10.58
CA GLU A 134 31.05 2.79 10.48
C GLU A 134 31.14 3.30 9.03
N LYS A 135 31.51 2.43 8.07
CA LYS A 135 31.55 2.77 6.63
C LYS A 135 30.20 3.22 6.08
N ASN A 136 29.08 2.72 6.61
CA ASN A 136 27.73 3.06 6.17
C ASN A 136 27.24 4.35 6.85
N GLN A 137 27.66 4.60 8.10
CA GLN A 137 27.37 5.86 8.79
C GLN A 137 27.96 7.06 8.03
N SER A 138 29.14 6.92 7.41
CA SER A 138 29.77 7.99 6.61
C SER A 138 28.98 8.39 5.35
N LYS A 139 28.01 7.57 4.93
CA LYS A 139 27.08 7.83 3.80
C LYS A 139 25.66 8.16 4.28
N ALA A 140 25.45 8.32 5.59
CA ALA A 140 24.18 8.70 6.17
C ALA A 140 24.13 10.22 6.42
N ILE A 141 23.07 10.86 5.96
CA ILE A 141 22.84 12.31 6.06
C ILE A 141 21.49 12.54 6.73
N SER A 142 21.45 13.35 7.78
CA SER A 142 20.18 13.73 8.39
C SER A 142 19.43 14.76 7.53
N VAL A 143 18.10 14.79 7.64
CA VAL A 143 17.28 15.81 6.97
C VAL A 143 17.65 17.23 7.41
N GLN A 144 18.13 17.40 8.64
CA GLN A 144 18.57 18.68 9.18
C GLN A 144 19.93 19.12 8.59
N GLU A 145 20.86 18.18 8.35
CA GLU A 145 22.15 18.44 7.69
C GLU A 145 21.95 18.87 6.25
N ILE A 146 21.10 18.17 5.49
CA ILE A 146 20.75 18.55 4.12
C ILE A 146 20.29 20.01 4.07
N GLN A 147 19.43 20.43 4.97
CA GLN A 147 18.86 21.78 5.00
C GLN A 147 19.87 22.91 5.29
N LYS A 148 20.98 22.59 5.93
CA LYS A 148 22.03 23.55 6.29
C LYS A 148 23.06 23.79 5.19
N GLU A 149 23.16 22.90 4.21
CA GLU A 149 24.15 22.98 3.16
C GLU A 149 23.89 24.11 2.18
N CYS A 150 24.98 24.63 1.57
CA CYS A 150 24.87 25.59 0.47
C CYS A 150 24.24 24.95 -0.76
N GLU A 151 23.42 25.70 -1.46
CA GLU A 151 22.75 25.25 -2.66
C GLU A 151 23.60 25.49 -3.90
N THR A 152 23.89 24.45 -4.66
CA THR A 152 24.50 24.55 -5.99
C THR A 152 23.45 24.13 -7.01
N MET A 153 23.06 25.02 -7.90
CA MET A 153 22.11 24.70 -8.97
C MET A 153 22.67 23.60 -9.87
N THR A 154 21.83 22.62 -10.19
CA THR A 154 22.16 21.53 -11.08
C THR A 154 21.01 21.30 -12.07
N PRO A 155 21.29 20.88 -13.31
CA PRO A 155 20.22 20.58 -14.26
C PRO A 155 19.46 19.30 -13.86
N LEU A 156 18.20 19.24 -14.27
CA LEU A 156 17.38 18.03 -14.18
C LEU A 156 17.98 16.91 -15.05
N VAL A 157 18.19 15.76 -14.44
CA VAL A 157 18.63 14.54 -15.12
C VAL A 157 17.49 13.52 -15.19
N THR A 158 17.24 12.97 -16.37
CA THR A 158 16.19 11.97 -16.57
C THR A 158 16.82 10.65 -16.97
N LEU A 159 16.54 9.60 -16.19
CA LEU A 159 17.00 8.24 -16.48
C LEU A 159 16.23 7.66 -17.69
N ASN A 160 16.82 6.64 -18.32
CA ASN A 160 16.11 5.86 -19.33
C ASN A 160 14.86 5.23 -18.73
N PRO A 161 13.68 5.34 -19.36
CA PRO A 161 12.42 4.86 -18.78
C PRO A 161 12.35 3.34 -18.57
N ASN A 162 13.24 2.56 -19.18
CA ASN A 162 13.31 1.10 -19.00
C ASN A 162 14.30 0.66 -17.93
N GLU A 163 15.17 1.57 -17.46
CA GLU A 163 16.14 1.29 -16.40
C GLU A 163 15.52 1.44 -15.01
N ILE A 164 16.22 0.92 -14.00
CA ILE A 164 15.81 1.07 -12.61
C ILE A 164 15.80 2.55 -12.26
N SER A 165 14.67 3.06 -11.83
CA SER A 165 14.48 4.47 -11.44
C SER A 165 13.87 4.66 -10.06
N TYR A 166 13.45 3.56 -9.43
CA TYR A 166 12.79 3.55 -8.13
C TYR A 166 12.85 2.16 -7.50
N MET A 167 13.05 2.07 -6.20
CA MET A 167 13.03 0.81 -5.48
C MET A 167 12.14 0.87 -4.23
N THR A 168 11.52 -0.25 -3.92
CA THR A 168 10.78 -0.51 -2.67
C THR A 168 11.29 -1.81 -2.06
N HIS A 169 10.77 -2.22 -0.91
CA HIS A 169 11.10 -3.53 -0.35
C HIS A 169 9.83 -4.31 0.03
N THR A 170 9.97 -5.63 0.14
CA THR A 170 8.92 -6.51 0.69
C THR A 170 8.87 -6.39 2.22
N SER A 171 7.80 -6.89 2.85
CA SER A 171 7.66 -6.92 4.33
C SER A 171 8.73 -7.75 5.05
N GLY A 172 9.30 -8.74 4.37
CA GLY A 172 10.35 -9.59 4.96
C GLY A 172 9.88 -10.59 6.02
N THR A 173 8.60 -10.91 6.08
CA THR A 173 8.03 -11.87 7.04
C THR A 173 8.70 -13.24 7.05
N THR A 174 9.34 -13.63 5.96
CA THR A 174 10.02 -14.93 5.77
C THR A 174 11.55 -14.82 5.70
N GLY A 175 12.13 -13.70 6.11
CA GLY A 175 13.58 -13.49 6.06
C GLY A 175 13.98 -12.06 5.71
N ILE A 176 15.18 -11.89 5.12
CA ILE A 176 15.68 -10.58 4.70
C ILE A 176 14.78 -10.01 3.58
N PRO A 177 14.23 -8.78 3.75
CA PRO A 177 13.40 -8.16 2.74
C PRO A 177 14.09 -8.06 1.37
N LYS A 178 13.33 -8.30 0.30
CA LYS A 178 13.81 -8.15 -1.07
C LYS A 178 13.67 -6.70 -1.52
N LEU A 179 14.65 -6.18 -2.25
CA LEU A 179 14.55 -4.87 -2.90
C LEU A 179 13.89 -5.03 -4.28
N ILE A 180 12.70 -4.49 -4.44
CA ILE A 180 11.92 -4.56 -5.69
C ILE A 180 12.32 -3.39 -6.57
N ALA A 181 12.86 -3.68 -7.75
CA ALA A 181 13.30 -2.69 -8.71
C ALA A 181 12.20 -2.34 -9.72
N HIS A 182 11.91 -1.05 -9.86
CA HIS A 182 10.91 -0.51 -10.78
C HIS A 182 11.55 0.41 -11.81
N SER A 183 11.04 0.40 -13.03
CA SER A 183 11.34 1.39 -14.05
C SER A 183 10.26 2.48 -14.13
N ALA A 184 10.59 3.60 -14.76
CA ALA A 184 9.59 4.61 -15.03
C ALA A 184 8.44 4.07 -15.91
N ASN A 185 8.73 3.14 -16.83
CA ASN A 185 7.71 2.47 -17.65
C ASN A 185 6.79 1.59 -16.82
N SER A 186 7.31 0.73 -15.94
CA SER A 186 6.47 -0.13 -15.10
C SER A 186 5.57 0.68 -14.18
N MET A 187 6.12 1.72 -13.56
CA MET A 187 5.34 2.63 -12.70
C MET A 187 4.33 3.46 -13.50
N GLY A 188 4.66 3.83 -14.73
CA GLY A 188 3.75 4.54 -15.64
C GLY A 188 2.50 3.73 -15.99
N TRP A 189 2.62 2.42 -16.21
CA TRP A 189 1.46 1.54 -16.43
C TRP A 189 0.56 1.45 -15.19
N ARG A 190 1.14 1.39 -14.00
CA ARG A 190 0.37 1.42 -12.74
C ARG A 190 -0.35 2.74 -12.56
N THR A 191 0.30 3.85 -12.90
CA THR A 191 -0.29 5.18 -12.82
C THR A 191 -1.44 5.34 -13.82
N ALA A 192 -1.28 4.87 -15.06
CA ALA A 192 -2.35 4.89 -16.06
C ALA A 192 -3.58 4.07 -15.61
N PHE A 193 -3.37 2.90 -15.01
CA PHE A 193 -4.42 2.11 -14.38
C PHE A 193 -5.16 2.90 -13.28
N GLN A 194 -4.42 3.47 -12.34
CA GLN A 194 -4.99 4.21 -11.21
C GLN A 194 -5.75 5.48 -11.66
N LYS A 195 -5.19 6.23 -12.62
CA LYS A 195 -5.87 7.38 -13.23
C LYS A 195 -7.18 6.99 -13.90
N SER A 196 -7.21 5.83 -14.55
CA SER A 196 -8.43 5.31 -15.18
C SER A 196 -9.51 4.98 -14.14
N ILE A 197 -9.12 4.52 -12.94
CA ILE A 197 -10.06 4.35 -11.82
C ILE A 197 -10.56 5.71 -11.32
N PHE A 198 -9.65 6.66 -11.07
CA PHE A 198 -10.02 8.00 -10.60
C PHE A 198 -10.92 8.75 -11.57
N SER A 199 -10.81 8.49 -12.89
CA SER A 199 -11.70 9.09 -13.89
C SER A 199 -13.17 8.70 -13.74
N LYS A 200 -13.47 7.66 -12.96
CA LYS A 200 -14.83 7.26 -12.60
C LYS A 200 -15.41 8.05 -11.41
N MET A 201 -14.60 8.83 -10.74
CA MET A 201 -15.10 9.70 -9.67
C MET A 201 -15.94 10.82 -10.28
N GLU A 202 -17.17 10.93 -9.85
CA GLU A 202 -18.13 11.92 -10.38
C GLU A 202 -17.89 13.32 -9.81
N GLU A 203 -17.28 13.38 -8.62
CA GLU A 203 -17.00 14.63 -7.90
C GLU A 203 -15.49 14.77 -7.68
N LYS A 204 -14.96 15.98 -7.85
CA LYS A 204 -13.60 16.35 -7.40
C LYS A 204 -13.70 17.03 -6.06
N GLY A 205 -12.80 16.71 -5.16
CA GLY A 205 -12.72 17.32 -3.85
C GLY A 205 -11.51 16.80 -3.07
N LEU A 206 -11.42 17.17 -1.81
CA LEU A 206 -10.31 16.78 -0.95
C LEU A 206 -10.24 15.26 -0.76
N LEU A 207 -9.06 14.68 -0.98
CA LEU A 207 -8.76 13.28 -0.65
C LEU A 207 -7.86 13.25 0.59
N ALA A 208 -8.24 12.48 1.60
CA ALA A 208 -7.44 12.26 2.80
C ALA A 208 -6.81 10.88 2.77
N PHE A 209 -5.56 10.77 3.21
CA PHE A 209 -4.91 9.46 3.28
C PHE A 209 -3.89 9.36 4.41
N HIS A 210 -3.81 8.16 4.98
CA HIS A 210 -2.76 7.71 5.88
C HIS A 210 -2.23 6.38 5.36
N ILE A 211 -1.15 6.42 4.58
CA ILE A 211 -0.54 5.26 3.92
C ILE A 211 0.97 5.41 4.01
N SER A 212 1.67 4.30 4.23
CA SER A 212 3.13 4.30 4.23
C SER A 212 3.72 4.63 2.85
N PRO A 213 4.62 5.61 2.74
CA PRO A 213 5.28 5.99 1.49
C PRO A 213 6.33 4.98 1.00
N VAL A 214 6.65 3.95 1.79
CA VAL A 214 7.63 2.90 1.43
C VAL A 214 7.13 1.98 0.32
N HIS A 215 5.82 1.91 0.10
CA HIS A 215 5.24 1.03 -0.91
C HIS A 215 5.03 1.77 -2.23
N SER A 216 5.22 1.08 -3.37
CA SER A 216 4.98 1.64 -4.69
C SER A 216 3.54 2.16 -4.86
N ARG A 217 2.57 1.59 -4.11
CA ARG A 217 1.17 2.06 -4.06
C ARG A 217 1.07 3.54 -3.73
N PHE A 218 1.88 4.04 -2.80
CA PHE A 218 1.87 5.45 -2.42
C PHE A 218 2.23 6.35 -3.60
N ASN A 219 3.37 6.09 -4.27
CA ASN A 219 3.80 6.89 -5.42
C ASN A 219 2.81 6.87 -6.58
N ILE A 220 2.22 5.71 -6.85
CA ILE A 220 1.18 5.56 -7.88
C ILE A 220 -0.04 6.41 -7.52
N GLY A 221 -0.47 6.34 -6.26
CA GLY A 221 -1.58 7.13 -5.73
C GLY A 221 -1.33 8.63 -5.88
N MET A 222 -0.20 9.10 -5.34
CA MET A 222 0.19 10.51 -5.39
C MET A 222 0.33 11.03 -6.82
N SER A 223 1.06 10.31 -7.68
CA SER A 223 1.24 10.69 -9.08
C SER A 223 -0.10 10.75 -9.82
N SER A 224 -1.02 9.85 -9.53
CA SER A 224 -2.34 9.82 -10.15
C SER A 224 -3.22 10.98 -9.69
N LEU A 225 -3.37 11.19 -8.38
CA LEU A 225 -4.23 12.24 -7.85
C LEU A 225 -3.73 13.64 -8.22
N MET A 226 -2.41 13.86 -8.16
CA MET A 226 -1.80 15.15 -8.53
C MET A 226 -1.95 15.43 -10.02
N SER A 227 -1.75 14.44 -10.90
CA SER A 227 -1.94 14.62 -12.35
C SER A 227 -3.38 14.93 -12.75
N LEU A 228 -4.33 14.73 -11.85
CA LEU A 228 -5.75 15.07 -12.02
C LEU A 228 -6.16 16.32 -11.23
N GLY A 229 -5.23 16.94 -10.51
CA GLY A 229 -5.43 18.18 -9.77
C GLY A 229 -6.32 18.05 -8.53
N PHE A 230 -6.25 16.92 -7.83
CA PHE A 230 -6.98 16.75 -6.56
C PHE A 230 -6.24 17.42 -5.41
N PRO A 231 -6.90 18.24 -4.60
CA PRO A 231 -6.36 18.65 -3.30
C PRO A 231 -6.30 17.45 -2.36
N TYR A 232 -5.31 17.42 -1.48
CA TYR A 232 -5.17 16.31 -0.55
C TYR A 232 -4.78 16.72 0.86
N LEU A 233 -5.18 15.90 1.82
CA LEU A 233 -4.77 15.92 3.22
C LEU A 233 -3.93 14.66 3.48
N ALA A 234 -2.64 14.84 3.70
CA ALA A 234 -1.74 13.78 4.10
C ALA A 234 -1.68 13.71 5.62
N ILE A 235 -2.05 12.57 6.18
CA ILE A 235 -2.16 12.33 7.62
C ILE A 235 -0.96 11.49 8.06
N LYS A 236 -0.23 11.94 9.07
CA LYS A 236 0.86 11.19 9.70
C LYS A 236 0.38 10.51 11.00
N ASP A 237 -0.37 11.21 11.84
CA ASP A 237 -0.95 10.66 13.06
C ASP A 237 -2.35 10.09 12.81
N SER A 238 -2.46 8.76 12.81
CA SER A 238 -3.74 8.04 12.61
C SER A 238 -4.57 7.86 13.88
N SER A 239 -4.14 8.44 15.02
CA SER A 239 -4.88 8.33 16.28
C SER A 239 -6.31 8.85 16.14
N ILE A 240 -7.25 8.20 16.84
CA ILE A 240 -8.68 8.54 16.79
C ILE A 240 -8.90 10.03 17.10
N LYS A 241 -8.17 10.58 18.07
CA LYS A 241 -8.28 12.00 18.47
C LYS A 241 -7.86 12.94 17.36
N ASN A 242 -6.76 12.65 16.67
CA ASN A 242 -6.29 13.46 15.53
C ASN A 242 -7.28 13.38 14.36
N ILE A 243 -7.73 12.16 14.01
CA ILE A 243 -8.71 11.95 12.94
C ILE A 243 -10.02 12.69 13.22
N GLU A 244 -10.53 12.65 14.46
CA GLU A 244 -11.72 13.42 14.86
C GLU A 244 -11.52 14.91 14.59
N THR A 245 -10.39 15.47 15.03
CA THR A 245 -10.05 16.90 14.84
C THR A 245 -9.95 17.25 13.35
N LEU A 246 -9.24 16.43 12.56
CA LEU A 246 -9.07 16.67 11.13
C LEU A 246 -10.40 16.61 10.38
N LEU A 247 -11.26 15.63 10.67
CA LEU A 247 -12.54 15.47 10.00
C LEU A 247 -13.60 16.51 10.43
N GLN A 248 -13.42 17.15 11.61
CA GLN A 248 -14.19 18.36 11.98
C GLN A 248 -13.82 19.55 11.10
N GLN A 249 -12.52 19.74 10.85
CA GLN A 249 -11.99 20.84 10.05
C GLN A 249 -12.14 20.60 8.55
N PHE A 250 -11.79 19.40 8.08
CA PHE A 250 -11.79 19.00 6.68
C PHE A 250 -12.94 18.05 6.38
N LYS A 251 -13.51 18.17 5.19
CA LYS A 251 -14.62 17.32 4.74
C LYS A 251 -14.21 16.54 3.48
N PRO A 252 -13.32 15.53 3.61
CA PRO A 252 -12.83 14.80 2.44
C PRO A 252 -13.95 14.04 1.74
N ILE A 253 -13.90 14.03 0.41
CA ILE A 253 -14.80 13.20 -0.42
C ILE A 253 -14.30 11.75 -0.52
N GLY A 254 -13.03 11.50 -0.24
CA GLY A 254 -12.43 10.19 -0.23
C GLY A 254 -11.40 10.02 0.88
N ILE A 255 -11.36 8.82 1.45
CA ILE A 255 -10.41 8.44 2.50
C ILE A 255 -9.73 7.13 2.11
N GLU A 256 -8.38 7.11 2.19
CA GLU A 256 -7.59 5.89 2.00
C GLU A 256 -6.68 5.66 3.21
N THR A 257 -6.75 4.45 3.78
CA THR A 257 -5.87 4.02 4.88
C THR A 257 -5.78 2.50 4.96
N HIS A 258 -5.06 1.98 5.97
CA HIS A 258 -4.99 0.57 6.27
C HIS A 258 -6.31 0.04 6.88
N PRO A 259 -6.67 -1.24 6.68
CA PRO A 259 -7.87 -1.83 7.27
C PRO A 259 -7.97 -1.65 8.78
N ASN A 260 -6.89 -1.85 9.53
CA ASN A 260 -6.86 -1.70 10.98
C ASN A 260 -7.24 -0.27 11.44
N ASN A 261 -6.83 0.74 10.69
CA ASN A 261 -7.24 2.12 10.98
C ASN A 261 -8.75 2.31 10.77
N PHE A 262 -9.31 1.73 9.70
CA PHE A 262 -10.77 1.77 9.50
C PHE A 262 -11.51 1.07 10.64
N VAL A 263 -11.03 -0.07 11.12
CA VAL A 263 -11.62 -0.77 12.27
C VAL A 263 -11.62 0.15 13.49
N GLN A 264 -10.50 0.78 13.82
CA GLN A 264 -10.40 1.74 14.94
C GLN A 264 -11.31 2.96 14.74
N TRP A 265 -11.28 3.57 13.55
CA TRP A 265 -12.07 4.77 13.23
C TRP A 265 -13.58 4.49 13.12
N ALA A 266 -13.99 3.23 12.98
CA ALA A 266 -15.40 2.84 13.02
C ALA A 266 -16.09 3.25 14.31
N THR A 267 -15.35 3.43 15.41
CA THR A 267 -15.89 3.97 16.67
C THR A 267 -16.38 5.41 16.52
N LEU A 268 -15.71 6.22 15.68
CA LEU A 268 -16.13 7.60 15.41
C LEU A 268 -17.43 7.63 14.60
N THR A 269 -17.66 6.70 13.68
CA THR A 269 -18.90 6.68 12.90
C THR A 269 -20.15 6.46 13.79
N LYS A 270 -20.00 5.79 14.93
CA LYS A 270 -21.07 5.57 15.90
C LYS A 270 -21.31 6.81 16.78
N LYS A 271 -20.25 7.55 17.14
CA LYS A 271 -20.31 8.71 18.02
C LYS A 271 -20.59 10.01 17.23
N HIS A 272 -19.96 10.17 16.08
CA HIS A 272 -19.92 11.36 15.25
C HIS A 272 -20.07 11.02 13.76
N PRO A 273 -21.22 10.45 13.33
CA PRO A 273 -21.45 10.06 11.93
C PRO A 273 -21.35 11.23 10.95
N GLU A 274 -21.60 12.44 11.40
CA GLU A 274 -21.50 13.69 10.64
C GLU A 274 -20.09 13.99 10.11
N LEU A 275 -19.05 13.43 10.74
CA LEU A 275 -17.67 13.57 10.29
C LEU A 275 -17.44 12.93 8.91
N PHE A 276 -18.18 11.88 8.60
CA PHE A 276 -18.04 11.08 7.38
C PHE A 276 -19.18 11.30 6.37
N GLU A 277 -20.15 12.18 6.65
CA GLU A 277 -21.35 12.33 5.82
C GLU A 277 -21.06 12.76 4.39
N ASN A 278 -19.97 13.50 4.14
CA ASN A 278 -19.52 13.96 2.84
C ASN A 278 -18.59 12.94 2.14
N THR A 279 -18.05 11.99 2.87
CA THR A 279 -17.12 11.00 2.32
C THR A 279 -17.88 9.99 1.48
N ARG A 280 -17.58 9.97 0.19
CA ARG A 280 -18.20 9.08 -0.79
C ARG A 280 -17.32 7.89 -1.12
N TYR A 281 -15.98 8.08 -1.11
CA TYR A 281 -15.03 7.09 -1.58
C TYR A 281 -14.16 6.61 -0.43
N TYR A 282 -14.18 5.31 -0.19
CA TYR A 282 -13.31 4.65 0.79
C TYR A 282 -12.44 3.64 0.07
N HIS A 283 -11.20 3.53 0.51
CA HIS A 283 -10.26 2.55 0.01
C HIS A 283 -9.33 2.07 1.12
N SER A 284 -9.18 0.76 1.26
CA SER A 284 -8.14 0.15 2.09
C SER A 284 -7.10 -0.56 1.22
N THR A 285 -5.84 -0.46 1.65
CA THR A 285 -4.71 -1.06 0.96
C THR A 285 -4.01 -2.08 1.85
N PHE A 286 -3.34 -3.04 1.22
CA PHE A 286 -2.42 -4.03 1.77
C PHE A 286 -3.04 -5.23 2.46
N ASP A 287 -4.28 -5.18 2.92
CA ASP A 287 -4.93 -6.29 3.59
C ASP A 287 -6.44 -6.30 3.34
N ALA A 288 -7.10 -7.40 3.73
CA ALA A 288 -8.54 -7.53 3.65
C ALA A 288 -9.22 -6.66 4.72
N ILE A 289 -10.44 -6.24 4.44
CA ILE A 289 -11.29 -5.54 5.40
C ILE A 289 -12.61 -6.30 5.54
N ASN A 290 -13.13 -6.38 6.76
CA ASN A 290 -14.38 -7.06 7.01
C ASN A 290 -15.61 -6.27 6.52
N LYS A 291 -16.67 -6.98 6.23
CA LYS A 291 -17.93 -6.47 5.68
C LYS A 291 -18.63 -5.48 6.63
N GLU A 292 -18.56 -5.72 7.94
CA GLU A 292 -19.19 -4.87 8.97
C GLU A 292 -18.56 -3.48 8.96
N THR A 293 -17.22 -3.41 8.90
CA THR A 293 -16.49 -2.15 8.84
C THR A 293 -16.83 -1.37 7.56
N MET A 294 -16.83 -2.02 6.39
CA MET A 294 -17.25 -1.38 5.14
C MET A 294 -18.67 -0.82 5.25
N ALA A 295 -19.61 -1.61 5.76
CA ALA A 295 -21.02 -1.21 5.92
C ALA A 295 -21.14 0.01 6.86
N THR A 296 -20.35 0.04 7.92
CA THR A 296 -20.35 1.10 8.92
C THR A 296 -20.02 2.45 8.30
N PHE A 297 -18.95 2.53 7.49
CA PHE A 297 -18.59 3.77 6.78
C PHE A 297 -19.56 4.11 5.66
N LEU A 298 -20.01 3.15 4.87
CA LEU A 298 -20.92 3.41 3.77
C LEU A 298 -22.31 3.94 4.26
N LYS A 299 -22.74 3.56 5.47
CA LYS A 299 -23.98 4.05 6.09
C LYS A 299 -23.93 5.54 6.45
N THR A 300 -22.74 6.10 6.75
CA THR A 300 -22.61 7.51 7.13
C THR A 300 -22.83 8.46 5.98
N ASN A 301 -22.54 8.05 4.73
CA ASN A 301 -22.67 8.92 3.57
C ASN A 301 -24.10 9.45 3.40
N ARG A 302 -24.22 10.79 3.43
CA ARG A 302 -25.54 11.49 3.40
C ARG A 302 -26.38 11.16 2.16
N LYS A 303 -25.73 11.06 1.00
CA LYS A 303 -26.40 10.77 -0.29
C LYS A 303 -26.68 9.27 -0.49
N LYS A 304 -26.24 8.40 0.41
CA LYS A 304 -26.32 6.93 0.31
C LYS A 304 -25.70 6.34 -0.97
N ASN A 305 -24.79 7.06 -1.57
CA ASN A 305 -24.07 6.66 -2.80
C ASN A 305 -22.57 6.38 -2.52
N GLY A 306 -22.25 6.04 -1.29
CA GLY A 306 -20.91 5.69 -0.88
C GLY A 306 -20.37 4.46 -1.63
N ILE A 307 -19.09 4.48 -1.90
CA ILE A 307 -18.36 3.43 -2.61
C ILE A 307 -17.15 3.03 -1.77
N TYR A 308 -16.99 1.74 -1.53
CA TYR A 308 -15.79 1.16 -1.00
C TYR A 308 -15.06 0.41 -2.11
N LEU A 309 -13.79 0.75 -2.36
CA LEU A 309 -12.96 0.09 -3.35
C LEU A 309 -12.06 -0.94 -2.66
N GLN A 310 -12.14 -2.16 -3.12
CA GLN A 310 -11.21 -3.23 -2.78
C GLN A 310 -10.30 -3.46 -3.98
N ILE A 311 -8.99 -3.48 -3.73
CA ILE A 311 -7.98 -3.70 -4.78
C ILE A 311 -7.08 -4.85 -4.33
N TYR A 312 -7.00 -5.89 -5.16
CA TYR A 312 -6.07 -6.99 -4.99
C TYR A 312 -4.86 -6.79 -5.91
N GLY A 313 -3.68 -7.04 -5.38
CA GLY A 313 -2.41 -6.95 -6.09
C GLY A 313 -1.23 -7.13 -5.15
N GLN A 314 -0.04 -7.06 -5.69
CA GLN A 314 1.22 -7.22 -4.95
C GLN A 314 2.22 -6.14 -5.35
N SER A 315 3.26 -5.94 -4.53
CA SER A 315 4.30 -4.96 -4.81
C SER A 315 4.99 -5.21 -6.16
N GLU A 316 5.09 -6.47 -6.57
CA GLU A 316 5.69 -6.90 -7.83
C GLU A 316 4.83 -6.54 -9.04
N CYS A 317 3.51 -6.69 -8.96
CA CYS A 317 2.56 -6.44 -10.05
C CYS A 317 1.87 -5.09 -9.98
N GLY A 318 1.84 -4.48 -8.80
CA GLY A 318 0.99 -3.32 -8.52
C GLY A 318 -0.49 -3.72 -8.36
N PRO A 319 -1.41 -2.75 -8.36
CA PRO A 319 -2.84 -3.01 -8.31
C PRO A 319 -3.27 -3.78 -9.56
N ALA A 320 -3.98 -4.89 -9.39
CA ALA A 320 -4.31 -5.78 -10.51
C ALA A 320 -5.82 -5.98 -10.69
N ILE A 321 -6.55 -6.20 -9.61
CA ILE A 321 -7.98 -6.52 -9.66
C ILE A 321 -8.71 -5.54 -8.76
N VAL A 322 -9.86 -5.07 -9.22
CA VAL A 322 -10.64 -4.04 -8.53
C VAL A 322 -12.08 -4.49 -8.37
N ARG A 323 -12.60 -4.33 -7.17
CA ARG A 323 -14.01 -4.51 -6.88
C ARG A 323 -14.59 -3.29 -6.18
N LYS A 324 -15.77 -2.89 -6.64
CA LYS A 324 -16.56 -1.82 -6.06
C LYS A 324 -17.62 -2.43 -5.14
N HIS A 325 -17.74 -1.91 -3.92
CA HIS A 325 -18.78 -2.24 -2.97
C HIS A 325 -19.65 -1.02 -2.68
N THR A 326 -20.95 -1.26 -2.51
CA THR A 326 -21.97 -0.28 -2.10
C THR A 326 -22.84 -0.91 -1.02
N LEU A 327 -23.62 -0.11 -0.30
CA LEU A 327 -24.55 -0.67 0.70
C LEU A 327 -25.49 -1.74 0.13
N GLU A 328 -25.90 -1.60 -1.13
CA GLU A 328 -26.77 -2.55 -1.81
C GLU A 328 -26.05 -3.85 -2.17
N SER A 329 -24.76 -3.80 -2.45
CA SER A 329 -23.96 -4.97 -2.84
C SER A 329 -23.42 -5.79 -1.66
N LEU A 330 -23.40 -5.23 -0.44
CA LEU A 330 -22.84 -5.91 0.74
C LEU A 330 -23.67 -7.11 1.23
N PRO A 331 -25.03 -7.09 1.24
CA PRO A 331 -25.80 -8.25 1.64
C PRO A 331 -25.55 -9.45 0.71
N GLY A 332 -25.18 -10.59 1.25
CA GLY A 332 -24.88 -11.80 0.45
C GLY A 332 -23.57 -11.76 -0.35
N MET A 333 -22.73 -10.76 -0.12
CA MET A 333 -21.43 -10.66 -0.78
C MET A 333 -20.45 -11.68 -0.19
N ASN A 334 -19.75 -12.38 -1.08
CA ASN A 334 -18.53 -13.08 -0.71
C ASN A 334 -17.37 -12.08 -0.66
N ILE A 335 -16.80 -11.85 0.53
CA ILE A 335 -15.72 -10.90 0.76
C ILE A 335 -14.42 -11.30 0.06
N ARG A 336 -14.24 -12.62 -0.19
CA ARG A 336 -13.09 -13.18 -0.91
C ARG A 336 -13.17 -13.03 -2.42
N ASN A 337 -14.29 -12.55 -2.95
CA ASN A 337 -14.39 -12.21 -4.35
C ASN A 337 -13.70 -10.87 -4.61
N MET A 338 -12.50 -10.94 -5.21
CA MET A 338 -11.68 -9.77 -5.55
C MET A 338 -12.19 -9.02 -6.78
N GLY A 339 -13.05 -9.65 -7.60
CA GLY A 339 -13.56 -9.08 -8.84
C GLY A 339 -12.80 -9.52 -10.07
N ILE A 340 -12.65 -8.61 -11.03
CA ILE A 340 -12.10 -8.90 -12.37
C ILE A 340 -10.90 -7.97 -12.63
N GLY A 341 -9.92 -8.45 -13.37
CA GLY A 341 -8.81 -7.65 -13.87
C GLY A 341 -9.29 -6.50 -14.78
N PHE A 342 -8.46 -5.50 -14.94
CA PHE A 342 -8.75 -4.37 -15.81
C PHE A 342 -8.15 -4.62 -17.20
N GLU A 343 -8.96 -5.09 -18.12
CA GLU A 343 -8.61 -5.73 -19.41
C GLU A 343 -7.39 -5.11 -20.14
N HIS A 344 -7.28 -3.78 -20.17
CA HIS A 344 -6.19 -3.09 -20.84
C HIS A 344 -4.85 -3.11 -20.10
N PHE A 345 -4.85 -3.44 -18.81
CA PHE A 345 -3.69 -3.32 -17.91
C PHE A 345 -3.34 -4.61 -17.22
N THR A 346 -4.34 -5.36 -16.74
CA THR A 346 -4.16 -6.49 -15.84
C THR A 346 -5.14 -7.61 -16.12
N LYS A 347 -4.72 -8.85 -15.86
CA LYS A 347 -5.55 -10.07 -15.95
C LYS A 347 -5.17 -11.03 -14.84
N ALA A 348 -6.06 -11.95 -14.49
CA ALA A 348 -5.76 -13.09 -13.62
C ALA A 348 -6.01 -14.40 -14.37
N ARG A 349 -5.29 -15.45 -13.98
CA ARG A 349 -5.53 -16.83 -14.37
C ARG A 349 -5.22 -17.77 -13.21
N ILE A 350 -5.74 -18.99 -13.28
CA ILE A 350 -5.43 -20.05 -12.32
C ILE A 350 -4.57 -21.11 -13.01
N ALA A 351 -3.49 -21.52 -12.34
CA ALA A 351 -2.55 -22.47 -12.88
C ALA A 351 -2.09 -23.49 -11.82
N LYS A 352 -1.51 -24.59 -12.28
CA LYS A 352 -0.74 -25.53 -11.45
C LYS A 352 0.65 -24.97 -11.13
N ASN A 353 1.38 -25.62 -10.22
CA ASN A 353 2.76 -25.27 -9.86
C ASN A 353 3.73 -25.24 -11.06
N ASP A 354 3.44 -26.00 -12.11
CA ASP A 354 4.24 -26.03 -13.36
C ASP A 354 3.82 -24.94 -14.38
N GLY A 355 2.87 -24.09 -14.04
CA GLY A 355 2.32 -23.04 -14.90
C GLY A 355 1.21 -23.51 -15.84
N THR A 356 0.85 -24.80 -15.85
CA THR A 356 -0.24 -25.33 -16.67
C THR A 356 -1.58 -24.70 -16.28
N LEU A 357 -2.29 -24.13 -17.25
CA LEU A 357 -3.58 -23.46 -17.05
C LEU A 357 -4.65 -24.44 -16.54
N LEU A 358 -5.40 -24.03 -15.53
CA LEU A 358 -6.55 -24.77 -15.00
C LEU A 358 -7.87 -24.23 -15.57
N PRO A 359 -8.90 -25.11 -15.70
CA PRO A 359 -10.24 -24.70 -16.09
C PRO A 359 -10.90 -23.75 -15.07
N ILE A 360 -11.93 -23.03 -15.50
CA ILE A 360 -12.83 -22.25 -14.64
C ILE A 360 -13.40 -23.16 -13.54
N ASN A 361 -13.64 -22.62 -12.35
CA ASN A 361 -14.13 -23.32 -11.16
C ASN A 361 -13.17 -24.42 -10.64
N THR A 362 -11.91 -24.42 -11.07
CA THR A 362 -10.89 -25.33 -10.54
C THR A 362 -9.89 -24.52 -9.71
N PRO A 363 -9.76 -24.79 -8.40
CA PRO A 363 -8.81 -24.09 -7.54
C PRO A 363 -7.34 -24.37 -7.92
N GLY A 364 -6.49 -23.37 -7.76
CA GLY A 364 -5.05 -23.45 -8.05
C GLY A 364 -4.33 -22.16 -7.74
N ASN A 365 -3.09 -22.06 -8.18
CA ASN A 365 -2.24 -20.89 -7.97
C ASN A 365 -2.75 -19.70 -8.77
N ILE A 366 -2.85 -18.57 -8.11
CA ILE A 366 -3.25 -17.30 -8.75
C ILE A 366 -2.04 -16.71 -9.46
N GLN A 367 -2.16 -16.52 -10.76
CA GLN A 367 -1.17 -15.83 -11.56
C GLN A 367 -1.76 -14.53 -12.13
N LEU A 368 -0.99 -13.45 -12.03
CA LEU A 368 -1.36 -12.12 -12.52
C LEU A 368 -0.54 -11.73 -13.74
N TYR A 369 -1.21 -11.28 -14.78
CA TYR A 369 -0.61 -10.47 -15.82
C TYR A 369 -0.74 -9.00 -15.46
N SER A 370 0.36 -8.25 -15.49
CA SER A 370 0.38 -6.82 -15.27
C SER A 370 1.41 -6.14 -16.16
N LYS A 371 0.98 -5.17 -16.95
CA LYS A 371 1.90 -4.29 -17.70
C LYS A 371 2.82 -3.47 -16.79
N GLY A 372 2.41 -3.30 -15.53
CA GLY A 372 3.16 -2.61 -14.49
C GLY A 372 4.05 -3.52 -13.63
N ARG A 373 4.32 -4.78 -14.06
CA ARG A 373 5.20 -5.67 -13.31
C ARG A 373 6.57 -5.03 -13.08
N ALA A 374 7.12 -5.21 -11.87
CA ALA A 374 8.47 -4.81 -11.51
C ALA A 374 9.51 -5.45 -12.45
N LEU A 375 10.69 -4.86 -12.52
CA LEU A 375 11.75 -5.40 -13.37
C LEU A 375 12.34 -6.68 -12.77
N THR A 376 12.69 -6.63 -11.48
CA THR A 376 13.33 -7.73 -10.77
C THR A 376 13.41 -7.45 -9.26
N TYR A 377 13.92 -8.41 -8.50
CA TYR A 377 14.52 -8.16 -7.18
C TYR A 377 15.99 -7.78 -7.36
N PHE A 378 16.36 -6.61 -6.89
CA PHE A 378 17.71 -6.08 -7.09
C PHE A 378 18.78 -7.02 -6.52
N LYS A 379 19.66 -7.52 -7.40
CA LYS A 379 20.68 -8.55 -7.14
C LYS A 379 20.16 -9.91 -6.65
N GLU A 380 18.89 -10.17 -6.84
CA GLU A 380 18.25 -11.47 -6.58
C GLU A 380 17.39 -11.89 -7.79
N ASP A 381 17.88 -11.70 -9.01
CA ASP A 381 17.15 -11.94 -10.26
C ASP A 381 16.65 -13.40 -10.35
N ALA A 382 17.47 -14.39 -9.98
CA ALA A 382 17.07 -15.79 -9.99
C ALA A 382 15.82 -16.02 -9.13
N ARG A 383 15.77 -15.43 -7.92
CA ARG A 383 14.64 -15.52 -7.00
C ARG A 383 13.37 -14.82 -7.54
N PHE A 384 13.54 -13.78 -8.34
CA PHE A 384 12.40 -13.14 -9.02
C PHE A 384 11.86 -14.06 -10.11
N GLN A 385 12.76 -14.67 -10.90
CA GLN A 385 12.38 -15.55 -12.01
C GLN A 385 11.66 -16.84 -11.57
N GLU A 386 11.82 -17.30 -10.32
CA GLU A 386 11.09 -18.43 -9.75
C GLU A 386 9.56 -18.24 -9.81
N ASN A 387 9.09 -16.99 -9.79
CA ASN A 387 7.66 -16.65 -9.83
C ASN A 387 7.19 -16.19 -11.22
N VAL A 388 8.05 -16.21 -12.24
CA VAL A 388 7.73 -15.73 -13.58
C VAL A 388 7.40 -16.91 -14.50
N TYR A 389 6.20 -16.86 -15.07
CA TYR A 389 5.70 -17.81 -16.09
C TYR A 389 5.36 -17.02 -17.35
N ASP A 390 6.33 -16.77 -18.20
CA ASP A 390 6.25 -15.87 -19.37
C ASP A 390 5.83 -14.44 -18.96
N GLU A 391 4.66 -14.00 -19.38
CA GLU A 391 4.11 -12.69 -19.02
C GLU A 391 3.40 -12.67 -17.64
N TRP A 392 3.23 -13.84 -17.01
CA TRP A 392 2.47 -14.03 -15.78
C TRP A 392 3.40 -14.09 -14.57
N TRP A 393 2.88 -13.60 -13.47
CA TRP A 393 3.52 -13.60 -12.15
C TRP A 393 2.74 -14.50 -11.19
N ASP A 394 3.37 -15.52 -10.63
CA ASP A 394 2.78 -16.32 -9.54
C ASP A 394 2.79 -15.50 -8.26
N THR A 395 1.60 -15.29 -7.70
CA THR A 395 1.42 -14.42 -6.53
C THR A 395 1.81 -15.08 -5.20
N GLY A 396 1.93 -16.40 -5.18
CA GLY A 396 1.99 -17.19 -3.96
C GLY A 396 0.63 -17.33 -3.25
N ASP A 397 -0.46 -16.84 -3.88
CA ASP A 397 -1.82 -16.99 -3.39
C ASP A 397 -2.54 -18.11 -4.15
N TYR A 398 -3.55 -18.68 -3.52
CA TYR A 398 -4.37 -19.78 -4.02
C TYR A 398 -5.84 -19.34 -4.15
N GLY A 399 -6.52 -19.76 -5.20
CA GLY A 399 -7.90 -19.36 -5.43
C GLY A 399 -8.52 -19.95 -6.68
N VAL A 400 -9.64 -19.40 -7.11
CA VAL A 400 -10.41 -19.89 -8.26
C VAL A 400 -10.98 -18.72 -9.07
N ILE A 401 -11.14 -18.91 -10.38
CA ILE A 401 -11.93 -18.01 -11.23
C ILE A 401 -13.27 -18.68 -11.49
N ASN A 402 -14.37 -17.99 -11.13
CA ASN A 402 -15.73 -18.49 -11.30
C ASN A 402 -16.27 -18.29 -12.73
N ASP A 403 -17.51 -18.77 -12.99
CA ASP A 403 -18.19 -18.66 -14.30
C ASP A 403 -18.41 -17.21 -14.78
N LYS A 404 -18.33 -16.22 -13.87
CA LYS A 404 -18.43 -14.80 -14.21
C LYS A 404 -17.08 -14.16 -14.53
N GLY A 405 -15.99 -14.94 -14.46
CA GLY A 405 -14.62 -14.47 -14.63
C GLY A 405 -14.07 -13.72 -13.40
N GLU A 406 -14.75 -13.80 -12.26
CA GLU A 406 -14.33 -13.15 -11.02
C GLU A 406 -13.33 -14.05 -10.27
N LEU A 407 -12.27 -13.44 -9.76
CA LEU A 407 -11.28 -14.09 -8.90
C LEU A 407 -11.79 -14.20 -7.46
N LEU A 408 -11.83 -15.40 -6.94
CA LEU A 408 -12.07 -15.68 -5.52
C LEU A 408 -10.75 -16.11 -4.89
N LEU A 409 -10.32 -15.35 -3.88
CA LEU A 409 -9.13 -15.63 -3.09
C LEU A 409 -9.49 -16.69 -2.02
N HIS A 410 -8.71 -17.76 -1.93
CA HIS A 410 -8.88 -18.77 -0.90
C HIS A 410 -7.85 -18.60 0.22
N ASP A 411 -6.55 -18.74 -0.09
CA ASP A 411 -5.48 -18.70 0.91
C ASP A 411 -4.15 -18.26 0.27
N ARG A 412 -3.10 -18.17 1.07
CA ARG A 412 -1.74 -18.23 0.56
C ARG A 412 -1.33 -19.68 0.33
N GLN A 413 -0.52 -19.93 -0.69
CA GLN A 413 -0.04 -21.28 -1.01
C GLN A 413 0.73 -21.91 0.17
N VAL A 414 1.42 -21.09 0.96
CA VAL A 414 2.18 -21.53 2.15
C VAL A 414 1.31 -21.84 3.35
N ASP A 415 0.09 -21.31 3.39
CA ASP A 415 -0.87 -21.45 4.50
C ASP A 415 -1.93 -22.54 4.24
N LEU A 416 -1.87 -23.19 3.07
CA LEU A 416 -2.79 -24.28 2.74
C LEU A 416 -2.70 -25.40 3.77
N VAL A 417 -3.83 -25.76 4.34
CA VAL A 417 -3.98 -26.87 5.30
C VAL A 417 -4.61 -28.06 4.59
N GLU A 418 -4.03 -29.24 4.76
CA GLU A 418 -4.59 -30.46 4.15
C GLU A 418 -6.05 -30.68 4.58
N ASN A 419 -6.89 -31.05 3.60
CA ASN A 419 -8.34 -31.28 3.79
C ASN A 419 -9.18 -30.04 4.11
N LEU A 420 -8.62 -28.83 4.04
CA LEU A 420 -9.40 -27.59 4.04
C LEU A 420 -9.43 -26.97 2.65
N GLU A 421 -10.60 -26.51 2.23
CA GLU A 421 -10.74 -25.76 0.98
C GLU A 421 -10.12 -24.35 1.12
N SER A 422 -10.32 -23.71 2.28
CA SER A 422 -9.78 -22.39 2.60
C SER A 422 -9.86 -22.12 4.11
N THR A 423 -8.74 -21.74 4.72
CA THR A 423 -8.71 -21.27 6.12
C THR A 423 -9.46 -19.95 6.24
N LEU A 424 -9.22 -19.04 5.30
CA LEU A 424 -9.84 -17.73 5.26
C LEU A 424 -11.38 -17.79 5.14
N MET A 425 -11.93 -18.75 4.41
CA MET A 425 -13.38 -18.95 4.33
C MET A 425 -13.97 -19.40 5.68
N ILE A 426 -13.26 -20.25 6.41
CA ILE A 426 -13.67 -20.70 7.73
C ILE A 426 -13.57 -19.55 8.74
N GLU A 427 -12.50 -18.76 8.68
CA GLU A 427 -12.33 -17.56 9.51
C GLU A 427 -13.48 -16.57 9.33
N ASP A 428 -13.80 -16.23 8.07
CA ASP A 428 -14.94 -15.37 7.75
C ASP A 428 -16.26 -15.95 8.27
N TYR A 429 -16.48 -17.25 8.09
CA TYR A 429 -17.67 -17.92 8.57
C TYR A 429 -17.78 -17.83 10.11
N LEU A 430 -16.69 -18.08 10.83
CA LEU A 430 -16.67 -18.03 12.30
C LEU A 430 -16.92 -16.60 12.79
N LEU A 431 -16.32 -15.57 12.16
CA LEU A 431 -16.56 -14.17 12.50
C LEU A 431 -18.01 -13.74 12.23
N ASP A 432 -18.63 -14.23 11.18
CA ASP A 432 -20.03 -13.94 10.85
C ASP A 432 -21.04 -14.60 11.82
N HIS A 433 -20.71 -15.77 12.38
CA HIS A 433 -21.61 -16.57 13.20
C HIS A 433 -21.35 -16.47 14.70
N LEU A 434 -20.16 -16.03 15.13
CA LEU A 434 -19.74 -15.94 16.52
C LEU A 434 -19.49 -14.48 16.94
N PRO A 435 -20.54 -13.76 17.37
CA PRO A 435 -20.46 -12.32 17.62
C PRO A 435 -19.51 -11.94 18.77
N PHE A 436 -19.11 -12.89 19.61
CA PHE A 436 -18.14 -12.68 20.67
C PHE A 436 -16.69 -12.67 20.17
N LEU A 437 -16.42 -13.13 18.95
CA LEU A 437 -15.09 -13.06 18.34
C LEU A 437 -14.78 -11.65 17.81
N GLU A 438 -13.59 -11.18 18.12
CA GLU A 438 -13.00 -9.99 17.51
C GLU A 438 -12.17 -10.38 16.29
N GLU A 439 -11.39 -11.44 16.43
CA GLU A 439 -10.52 -11.97 15.37
C GLU A 439 -10.42 -13.49 15.49
N VAL A 440 -10.21 -14.14 14.35
CA VAL A 440 -9.85 -15.56 14.28
C VAL A 440 -8.87 -15.74 13.12
N VAL A 441 -7.81 -16.50 13.37
CA VAL A 441 -6.82 -16.89 12.37
C VAL A 441 -6.62 -18.41 12.49
N ILE A 442 -6.70 -19.13 11.39
CA ILE A 442 -6.45 -20.57 11.35
C ILE A 442 -5.06 -20.81 10.76
N ILE A 443 -4.19 -21.36 11.57
CA ILE A 443 -2.84 -21.75 11.16
C ILE A 443 -2.70 -23.26 11.09
N ARG A 444 -1.66 -23.74 10.44
CA ARG A 444 -1.26 -25.15 10.51
C ARG A 444 -0.48 -25.38 11.79
N ASP A 445 -0.90 -26.37 12.59
CA ASP A 445 -0.10 -26.84 13.72
C ASP A 445 1.13 -27.66 13.25
N HIS A 446 1.96 -28.11 14.20
CA HIS A 446 3.17 -28.89 13.90
C HIS A 446 2.89 -30.30 13.37
N HIS A 447 1.65 -30.76 13.41
CA HIS A 447 1.19 -32.02 12.80
C HIS A 447 0.47 -31.83 11.48
N GLY A 448 0.28 -30.57 11.03
CA GLY A 448 -0.42 -30.24 9.80
C GLY A 448 -1.92 -30.00 9.94
N TYR A 449 -2.47 -30.04 11.16
CA TYR A 449 -3.90 -29.83 11.44
C TYR A 449 -4.26 -28.35 11.59
N PRO A 450 -5.52 -27.98 11.27
CA PRO A 450 -5.98 -26.60 11.41
C PRO A 450 -6.16 -26.22 12.89
N GLN A 451 -5.38 -25.23 13.32
CA GLN A 451 -5.36 -24.68 14.66
C GLN A 451 -5.95 -23.28 14.68
N PRO A 452 -7.18 -23.08 15.18
CA PRO A 452 -7.72 -21.73 15.37
C PRO A 452 -7.00 -20.98 16.49
N ILE A 453 -6.64 -19.74 16.22
CA ILE A 453 -6.19 -18.75 17.20
C ILE A 453 -7.25 -17.66 17.22
N ILE A 454 -7.84 -17.39 18.38
CA ILE A 454 -8.98 -16.48 18.49
C ILE A 454 -8.71 -15.35 19.47
N ALA A 455 -9.22 -14.15 19.15
CA ALA A 455 -9.33 -13.05 20.07
C ALA A 455 -10.81 -12.77 20.38
N ILE A 456 -11.10 -12.50 21.64
CA ILE A 456 -12.48 -12.27 22.14
C ILE A 456 -12.68 -10.77 22.30
N ARG A 457 -13.85 -10.26 21.90
CA ARG A 457 -14.21 -8.84 22.06
C ARG A 457 -14.16 -8.40 23.51
N GLU A 458 -13.72 -7.17 23.75
CA GLU A 458 -13.69 -6.56 25.07
C GLU A 458 -15.05 -6.71 25.78
N LYS A 459 -15.06 -7.20 27.02
CA LYS A 459 -16.24 -7.48 27.86
C LYS A 459 -17.04 -8.72 27.49
N GLU A 460 -16.70 -9.47 26.45
CA GLU A 460 -17.28 -10.74 26.11
C GLU A 460 -16.49 -11.90 26.75
N LYS A 461 -17.06 -13.11 26.71
CA LYS A 461 -16.39 -14.35 27.13
C LYS A 461 -16.53 -15.38 26.03
N PHE A 462 -15.62 -16.34 26.02
CA PHE A 462 -15.73 -17.48 25.12
C PHE A 462 -17.04 -18.25 25.42
N GLN A 463 -17.81 -18.44 24.35
CA GLN A 463 -19.13 -19.10 24.42
C GLN A 463 -19.03 -20.49 23.77
N GLU A 464 -18.67 -21.47 24.58
CA GLU A 464 -18.33 -22.83 24.16
C GLU A 464 -19.45 -23.48 23.34
N GLU A 465 -20.72 -23.39 23.80
CA GLU A 465 -21.87 -23.95 23.10
C GLU A 465 -22.06 -23.36 21.69
N LEU A 466 -21.87 -22.05 21.55
CA LEU A 466 -21.94 -21.39 20.22
C LEU A 466 -20.78 -21.78 19.33
N TRP A 467 -19.60 -21.93 19.93
CA TRP A 467 -18.40 -22.36 19.19
C TRP A 467 -18.63 -23.76 18.58
N PHE A 468 -18.98 -24.75 19.42
CA PHE A 468 -19.20 -26.12 18.93
C PHE A 468 -20.33 -26.20 17.90
N LYS A 469 -21.41 -25.44 18.09
CA LYS A 469 -22.49 -25.37 17.12
C LYS A 469 -22.03 -24.77 15.78
N ALA A 470 -21.17 -23.75 15.80
CA ALA A 470 -20.66 -23.14 14.58
C ALA A 470 -19.72 -24.08 13.81
N ILE A 471 -18.89 -24.85 14.49
CA ILE A 471 -17.93 -25.76 13.83
C ILE A 471 -18.53 -27.15 13.49
N GLU A 472 -19.78 -27.45 13.89
CA GLU A 472 -20.42 -28.78 13.72
C GLU A 472 -20.39 -29.30 12.28
N ASN A 473 -20.54 -28.38 11.29
CA ASN A 473 -20.56 -28.71 9.87
C ASN A 473 -19.28 -28.29 9.14
N LEU A 474 -18.26 -27.84 9.87
CA LEU A 474 -16.96 -27.51 9.31
C LEU A 474 -16.03 -28.72 9.33
N PRO A 475 -14.97 -28.75 8.52
CA PRO A 475 -13.88 -29.68 8.69
C PRO A 475 -13.34 -29.65 10.12
N HIS A 476 -12.72 -30.73 10.56
CA HIS A 476 -12.18 -30.81 11.93
C HIS A 476 -11.20 -29.67 12.21
N LEU A 477 -11.46 -28.92 13.26
CA LEU A 477 -10.58 -27.87 13.78
C LEU A 477 -10.08 -28.32 15.17
N ASN A 478 -8.83 -28.02 15.49
CA ASN A 478 -8.31 -28.19 16.85
C ASN A 478 -9.04 -27.25 17.83
N GLU A 479 -8.91 -27.50 19.13
CA GLU A 479 -9.40 -26.58 20.16
C GLU A 479 -8.76 -25.20 19.99
N PRO A 480 -9.54 -24.10 20.07
CA PRO A 480 -9.02 -22.77 19.82
C PRO A 480 -8.02 -22.33 20.90
N ILE A 481 -6.95 -21.69 20.47
CA ILE A 481 -6.01 -20.98 21.34
C ILE A 481 -6.50 -19.55 21.49
N MET A 482 -6.71 -19.11 22.75
CA MET A 482 -7.11 -17.73 23.02
C MET A 482 -5.89 -16.82 23.07
N MET A 483 -5.93 -15.69 22.33
CA MET A 483 -4.95 -14.62 22.43
C MET A 483 -5.53 -13.49 23.27
N GLU A 484 -4.72 -12.96 24.17
CA GLU A 484 -4.96 -11.69 24.84
C GLU A 484 -4.17 -10.62 24.08
N TYR A 485 -4.81 -9.48 23.79
CA TYR A 485 -4.11 -8.31 23.30
C TYR A 485 -3.46 -7.61 24.50
N ASP A 486 -2.14 -7.47 24.48
CA ASP A 486 -1.38 -6.65 25.41
C ASP A 486 -1.62 -5.16 25.20
#